data_f96e9eca9adcb3a2202f7dc5184f1406
#
_entry.id   f96e9eca9adcb3a2202f7dc5184f1406
#
_cell.length_a   1.000
_cell.length_b   1.000
_cell.length_c   1.000
_cell.angle_alpha   90.00
_cell.angle_beta   90.00
_cell.angle_gamma   90.00
#
_symmetry.space_group_name_H-M   'P 1'
#
loop_
_entity.id
_entity.type
_entity.pdbx_description
1 polymer ?
#
loop_
_entity_poly.entity_id
_entity_poly.type
_entity_poly.pdbx_seq_one_letter_code
_entity_poly.pdbx_strand_id
1 'polypeptide(L)'
;RFPCEIVKAIKKACGEDFPVSVRYSVVSKTKDFNRGALPGEEYQEFGRDYEESEKVAKMLEEAGYDMLDCDNGSYDAWYWPHPPVYMPKACNLEDVERVKQWVNIPVICGGRFDDPELAEKEIAAGKIDMMGMGRPLLADPDLANKFKEGREDDIRPCISCHFGCLARIFQVDMKTMSSKDISCALNPRCGMENHYNITKADVIKKVAVVGGGIAGMEAARVAALRGHSVDLYEKTDRLGGVFNEASAFDFKDDDRRLLAWYKKQIKDAGVNVKFNTEFKVEDKANYDVV
;
A
#
# COMPACT_ATOMS: atom_id res chain seq x y z
N ARG A 1 -27.95 -15.67 2.65
CA ARG A 1 -29.20 -15.06 2.18
C ARG A 1 -28.98 -13.61 1.72
N PHE A 2 -28.58 -12.70 2.65
CA PHE A 2 -28.50 -11.27 2.34
C PHE A 2 -27.57 -10.90 1.16
N PRO A 3 -26.31 -11.37 1.04
CA PRO A 3 -25.48 -11.09 -0.14
C PRO A 3 -26.10 -11.59 -1.45
N CYS A 4 -26.75 -12.76 -1.42
CA CYS A 4 -27.41 -13.32 -2.61
C CYS A 4 -28.64 -12.50 -3.06
N GLU A 5 -29.35 -11.87 -2.14
CA GLU A 5 -30.46 -10.96 -2.47
C GLU A 5 -29.92 -9.64 -3.06
N ILE A 6 -28.76 -9.16 -2.59
CA ILE A 6 -28.13 -7.94 -3.11
C ILE A 6 -27.74 -8.14 -4.58
N VAL A 7 -26.97 -9.18 -4.93
CA VAL A 7 -26.54 -9.39 -6.31
C VAL A 7 -27.71 -9.54 -7.27
N LYS A 8 -28.74 -10.28 -6.87
CA LYS A 8 -29.97 -10.43 -7.66
C LYS A 8 -30.69 -9.09 -7.88
N ALA A 9 -30.74 -8.24 -6.85
CA ALA A 9 -31.32 -6.91 -6.97
C ALA A 9 -30.51 -6.01 -7.91
N ILE A 10 -29.18 -6.07 -7.85
CA ILE A 10 -28.29 -5.33 -8.75
C ILE A 10 -28.48 -5.81 -10.20
N LYS A 11 -28.40 -7.11 -10.45
CA LYS A 11 -28.59 -7.69 -11.78
C LYS A 11 -29.97 -7.33 -12.36
N LYS A 12 -31.02 -7.40 -11.55
CA LYS A 12 -32.36 -6.97 -11.96
C LYS A 12 -32.44 -5.49 -12.35
N ALA A 13 -31.71 -4.62 -11.65
CA ALA A 13 -31.76 -3.17 -11.88
C ALA A 13 -30.83 -2.71 -13.02
N CYS A 14 -29.66 -3.34 -13.16
CA CYS A 14 -28.60 -2.90 -14.07
C CYS A 14 -28.46 -3.79 -15.33
N GLY A 15 -29.10 -4.95 -15.34
CA GLY A 15 -28.98 -5.98 -16.39
C GLY A 15 -28.13 -7.17 -15.94
N GLU A 16 -28.37 -8.32 -16.53
CA GLU A 16 -27.69 -9.58 -16.17
C GLU A 16 -26.18 -9.54 -16.46
N ASP A 17 -25.76 -8.78 -17.47
CA ASP A 17 -24.35 -8.62 -17.86
C ASP A 17 -23.60 -7.58 -17.03
N PHE A 18 -24.26 -6.88 -16.08
CA PHE A 18 -23.59 -5.92 -15.22
C PHE A 18 -22.67 -6.64 -14.21
N PRO A 19 -21.33 -6.42 -14.24
CA PRO A 19 -20.40 -7.17 -13.40
C PRO A 19 -20.53 -6.78 -11.93
N VAL A 20 -20.64 -7.77 -11.07
CA VAL A 20 -20.75 -7.60 -9.61
C VAL A 20 -19.70 -8.45 -8.91
N SER A 21 -18.79 -7.81 -8.20
CA SER A 21 -17.84 -8.49 -7.32
C SER A 21 -18.25 -8.37 -5.86
N VAL A 22 -17.73 -9.27 -5.03
CA VAL A 22 -17.90 -9.20 -3.58
C VAL A 22 -16.57 -9.40 -2.87
N ARG A 23 -16.32 -8.59 -1.83
CA ARG A 23 -15.23 -8.83 -0.89
C ARG A 23 -15.57 -10.06 -0.04
N TYR A 24 -14.65 -11.03 -0.04
CA TYR A 24 -14.86 -12.33 0.56
C TYR A 24 -13.70 -12.70 1.49
N SER A 25 -13.99 -12.85 2.79
CA SER A 25 -13.02 -13.37 3.74
C SER A 25 -13.08 -14.90 3.72
N VAL A 26 -11.97 -15.55 3.40
CA VAL A 26 -11.91 -17.01 3.23
C VAL A 26 -12.03 -17.70 4.59
N VAL A 27 -11.13 -17.37 5.53
CA VAL A 27 -11.08 -17.92 6.89
C VAL A 27 -11.08 -16.78 7.89
N SER A 28 -11.84 -16.92 8.97
CA SER A 28 -11.93 -15.87 9.99
C SER A 28 -10.64 -15.64 10.76
N LYS A 29 -9.75 -16.65 10.83
CA LYS A 29 -8.49 -16.61 11.58
C LYS A 29 -8.71 -16.25 13.05
N THR A 30 -9.82 -16.69 13.64
CA THR A 30 -10.25 -16.39 15.00
C THR A 30 -10.10 -17.62 15.88
N LYS A 31 -9.27 -17.54 16.90
CA LYS A 31 -9.03 -18.66 17.85
C LYS A 31 -9.74 -18.48 19.20
N ASP A 32 -10.28 -17.28 19.47
CA ASP A 32 -11.04 -16.95 20.66
C ASP A 32 -11.62 -15.53 20.53
N PHE A 33 -12.46 -15.10 21.44
CA PHE A 33 -13.00 -13.73 21.49
C PHE A 33 -11.86 -12.69 21.56
N ASN A 34 -11.85 -11.74 20.64
CA ASN A 34 -10.79 -10.73 20.45
C ASN A 34 -9.36 -11.32 20.27
N ARG A 35 -9.25 -12.55 19.79
CA ARG A 35 -7.98 -13.22 19.60
C ARG A 35 -7.89 -13.88 18.23
N GLY A 36 -7.17 -13.22 17.32
CA GLY A 36 -6.82 -13.82 16.04
C GLY A 36 -5.63 -14.76 16.12
N ALA A 37 -5.54 -15.68 15.17
CA ALA A 37 -4.40 -16.56 14.98
C ALA A 37 -3.28 -15.84 14.20
N LEU A 38 -2.03 -16.10 14.54
CA LEU A 38 -0.86 -15.60 13.82
C LEU A 38 -0.51 -16.51 12.63
N PRO A 39 0.24 -16.02 11.64
CA PRO A 39 0.76 -16.86 10.57
C PRO A 39 1.58 -18.05 11.14
N GLY A 40 1.27 -19.27 10.68
CA GLY A 40 1.95 -20.48 11.11
C GLY A 40 1.55 -21.00 12.50
N GLU A 41 0.59 -20.35 13.18
CA GLU A 41 0.07 -20.82 14.46
C GLU A 41 -0.92 -21.98 14.26
N GLU A 42 -0.76 -23.06 15.02
CA GLU A 42 -1.78 -24.11 15.12
C GLU A 42 -2.89 -23.68 16.09
N TYR A 43 -4.13 -23.68 15.63
CA TYR A 43 -5.28 -23.26 16.43
C TYR A 43 -6.57 -23.98 15.97
N GLN A 44 -7.58 -23.93 16.80
CA GLN A 44 -8.94 -24.30 16.42
C GLN A 44 -9.68 -23.03 15.94
N GLU A 45 -10.22 -23.08 14.72
CA GLU A 45 -11.01 -21.97 14.18
C GLU A 45 -12.37 -21.89 14.88
N PHE A 46 -12.70 -20.70 15.42
CA PHE A 46 -14.00 -20.42 16.06
C PHE A 46 -14.96 -19.70 15.11
N GLY A 47 -14.46 -19.11 14.05
CA GLY A 47 -15.26 -18.42 13.04
C GLY A 47 -15.51 -19.31 11.83
N ARG A 48 -15.49 -18.71 10.64
CA ARG A 48 -15.64 -19.45 9.39
C ARG A 48 -14.38 -20.24 9.11
N ASP A 49 -14.54 -21.55 8.98
CA ASP A 49 -13.51 -22.49 8.54
C ASP A 49 -13.55 -22.72 7.02
N TYR A 50 -12.74 -23.62 6.51
CA TYR A 50 -12.69 -23.93 5.06
C TYR A 50 -13.94 -24.65 4.57
N GLU A 51 -14.57 -25.51 5.38
CA GLU A 51 -15.76 -26.25 4.97
C GLU A 51 -16.96 -25.33 4.78
N GLU A 52 -17.17 -24.41 5.72
CA GLU A 52 -18.20 -23.38 5.60
C GLU A 52 -17.86 -22.40 4.45
N SER A 53 -16.59 -22.04 4.33
CA SER A 53 -16.13 -21.12 3.30
C SER A 53 -16.39 -21.64 1.90
N GLU A 54 -16.10 -22.92 1.62
CA GLU A 54 -16.39 -23.55 0.33
C GLU A 54 -17.87 -23.48 -0.02
N LYS A 55 -18.74 -23.81 0.93
CA LYS A 55 -20.19 -23.72 0.74
C LYS A 55 -20.66 -22.31 0.41
N VAL A 56 -20.13 -21.31 1.15
CA VAL A 56 -20.48 -19.90 0.95
C VAL A 56 -19.95 -19.40 -0.40
N ALA A 57 -18.71 -19.72 -0.79
CA ALA A 57 -18.16 -19.30 -2.07
C ALA A 57 -19.01 -19.80 -3.26
N LYS A 58 -19.38 -21.09 -3.25
CA LYS A 58 -20.27 -21.69 -4.25
C LYS A 58 -21.66 -21.02 -4.28
N MET A 59 -22.24 -20.74 -3.12
CA MET A 59 -23.52 -20.05 -3.02
C MET A 59 -23.47 -18.62 -3.58
N LEU A 60 -22.35 -17.93 -3.44
CA LEU A 60 -22.16 -16.57 -4.00
C LEU A 60 -22.06 -16.63 -5.53
N GLU A 61 -21.28 -17.57 -6.07
CA GLU A 61 -21.22 -17.82 -7.52
C GLU A 61 -22.62 -18.16 -8.09
N GLU A 62 -23.31 -19.12 -7.49
CA GLU A 62 -24.67 -19.52 -7.90
C GLU A 62 -25.69 -18.37 -7.81
N ALA A 63 -25.49 -17.43 -6.89
CA ALA A 63 -26.35 -16.26 -6.73
C ALA A 63 -26.16 -15.20 -7.83
N GLY A 64 -25.04 -15.26 -8.59
CA GLY A 64 -24.75 -14.39 -9.73
C GLY A 64 -23.64 -13.38 -9.48
N TYR A 65 -22.77 -13.56 -8.50
CA TYR A 65 -21.53 -12.81 -8.43
C TYR A 65 -20.58 -13.23 -9.54
N ASP A 66 -19.92 -12.26 -10.16
CA ASP A 66 -19.03 -12.48 -11.31
C ASP A 66 -17.56 -12.62 -10.87
N MET A 67 -17.23 -12.29 -9.61
CA MET A 67 -15.85 -12.33 -9.10
C MET A 67 -15.82 -12.29 -7.58
N LEU A 68 -14.83 -12.95 -6.96
CA LEU A 68 -14.54 -12.90 -5.53
C LEU A 68 -13.23 -12.15 -5.28
N ASP A 69 -13.29 -11.04 -4.53
CA ASP A 69 -12.10 -10.33 -4.03
C ASP A 69 -11.76 -10.86 -2.63
N CYS A 70 -10.77 -11.74 -2.56
CA CYS A 70 -10.51 -12.58 -1.39
C CYS A 70 -9.42 -12.05 -0.48
N ASP A 71 -9.67 -12.15 0.82
CA ASP A 71 -8.69 -12.01 1.91
C ASP A 71 -9.02 -12.99 3.05
N ASN A 72 -8.41 -12.77 4.21
CA ASN A 72 -8.69 -13.50 5.44
C ASN A 72 -9.03 -12.56 6.59
N GLY A 73 -9.51 -13.13 7.67
CA GLY A 73 -9.63 -12.49 8.95
C GLY A 73 -11.04 -11.97 9.27
N SER A 74 -11.15 -11.50 10.48
CA SER A 74 -12.35 -10.92 11.09
C SER A 74 -11.94 -9.69 11.92
N TYR A 75 -12.88 -9.09 12.64
CA TYR A 75 -12.55 -8.04 13.61
C TYR A 75 -11.67 -8.53 14.75
N ASP A 76 -11.75 -9.81 15.13
CA ASP A 76 -10.87 -10.42 16.14
C ASP A 76 -9.46 -10.70 15.61
N ALA A 77 -9.32 -10.79 14.28
CA ALA A 77 -8.07 -11.05 13.56
C ALA A 77 -7.74 -9.94 12.56
N TRP A 78 -7.89 -8.68 12.95
CA TRP A 78 -7.84 -7.47 12.13
C TRP A 78 -6.57 -7.32 11.27
N TYR A 79 -5.46 -7.91 11.70
CA TYR A 79 -4.19 -7.87 10.98
C TYR A 79 -4.11 -8.80 9.77
N TRP A 80 -5.13 -9.61 9.49
CA TRP A 80 -5.23 -10.39 8.26
C TRP A 80 -5.85 -9.60 7.10
N PRO A 81 -7.04 -8.94 7.24
CA PRO A 81 -7.59 -8.13 6.17
C PRO A 81 -6.79 -6.85 5.90
N HIS A 82 -6.05 -6.37 6.91
CA HIS A 82 -5.18 -5.20 6.81
C HIS A 82 -3.76 -5.50 7.29
N PRO A 83 -2.99 -6.33 6.57
CA PRO A 83 -1.72 -6.83 7.08
C PRO A 83 -0.71 -5.70 7.33
N PRO A 84 -0.22 -5.54 8.59
CA PRO A 84 0.86 -4.61 8.93
C PRO A 84 2.24 -5.14 8.48
N VAL A 85 3.26 -4.33 8.70
CA VAL A 85 4.63 -4.61 8.22
C VAL A 85 5.21 -5.94 8.71
N TYR A 86 4.81 -6.43 9.88
CA TYR A 86 5.29 -7.69 10.45
C TYR A 86 4.57 -8.94 9.92
N MET A 87 3.47 -8.79 9.17
CA MET A 87 2.82 -9.91 8.49
C MET A 87 3.62 -10.32 7.24
N PRO A 88 3.63 -11.59 6.88
CA PRO A 88 4.28 -12.04 5.64
C PRO A 88 3.74 -11.33 4.38
N LYS A 89 4.56 -11.24 3.35
CA LYS A 89 4.12 -10.85 2.01
C LYS A 89 3.12 -11.89 1.48
N ALA A 90 2.11 -11.43 0.74
CA ALA A 90 1.06 -12.26 0.16
C ALA A 90 0.42 -13.23 1.18
N CYS A 91 0.25 -12.79 2.45
CA CYS A 91 -0.12 -13.65 3.58
C CYS A 91 -1.47 -14.37 3.42
N ASN A 92 -2.29 -13.96 2.49
CA ASN A 92 -3.60 -14.58 2.22
C ASN A 92 -3.55 -15.59 1.06
N LEU A 93 -2.44 -15.71 0.34
CA LEU A 93 -2.36 -16.44 -0.93
C LEU A 93 -2.72 -17.93 -0.79
N GLU A 94 -2.20 -18.61 0.22
CA GLU A 94 -2.45 -20.03 0.46
C GLU A 94 -3.95 -20.34 0.66
N ASP A 95 -4.64 -19.49 1.40
CA ASP A 95 -6.07 -19.67 1.65
C ASP A 95 -6.91 -19.31 0.41
N VAL A 96 -6.50 -18.27 -0.32
CA VAL A 96 -7.19 -17.81 -1.54
C VAL A 96 -7.04 -18.82 -2.68
N GLU A 97 -5.90 -19.50 -2.81
CA GLU A 97 -5.69 -20.59 -3.77
C GLU A 97 -6.75 -21.71 -3.63
N ARG A 98 -7.21 -21.99 -2.42
CA ARG A 98 -8.29 -22.96 -2.18
C ARG A 98 -9.60 -22.50 -2.79
N VAL A 99 -9.93 -21.21 -2.69
CA VAL A 99 -11.16 -20.64 -3.28
C VAL A 99 -11.17 -20.84 -4.79
N LYS A 100 -10.02 -20.67 -5.45
CA LYS A 100 -9.89 -20.92 -6.90
C LYS A 100 -10.24 -22.35 -7.31
N GLN A 101 -10.09 -23.31 -6.41
CA GLN A 101 -10.50 -24.71 -6.65
C GLN A 101 -12.01 -24.95 -6.43
N TRP A 102 -12.70 -24.05 -5.73
CA TRP A 102 -14.11 -24.21 -5.37
C TRP A 102 -15.06 -23.53 -6.35
N VAL A 103 -14.61 -22.47 -7.06
CA VAL A 103 -15.44 -21.66 -7.95
C VAL A 103 -14.83 -21.55 -9.35
N ASN A 104 -15.67 -21.23 -10.33
CA ASN A 104 -15.25 -21.03 -11.73
C ASN A 104 -15.11 -19.55 -12.09
N ILE A 105 -15.66 -18.66 -11.26
CA ILE A 105 -15.51 -17.21 -11.45
C ILE A 105 -14.12 -16.74 -11.04
N PRO A 106 -13.66 -15.58 -11.56
CA PRO A 106 -12.37 -15.01 -11.21
C PRO A 106 -12.20 -14.76 -9.72
N VAL A 107 -10.98 -15.04 -9.22
CA VAL A 107 -10.58 -14.88 -7.83
C VAL A 107 -9.42 -13.89 -7.75
N ILE A 108 -9.61 -12.82 -6.96
CA ILE A 108 -8.58 -11.84 -6.64
C ILE A 108 -7.98 -12.19 -5.27
N CYS A 109 -6.66 -12.06 -5.14
CA CYS A 109 -5.96 -12.17 -3.85
C CYS A 109 -5.41 -10.82 -3.42
N GLY A 110 -5.80 -10.34 -2.24
CA GLY A 110 -5.25 -9.16 -1.58
C GLY A 110 -4.51 -9.50 -0.28
N GLY A 111 -3.71 -8.53 0.24
CA GLY A 111 -3.03 -8.67 1.54
C GLY A 111 -1.50 -8.69 1.48
N ARG A 112 -0.86 -7.50 1.56
CA ARG A 112 0.59 -7.32 1.34
C ARG A 112 1.11 -8.03 0.08
N PHE A 113 0.28 -8.04 -0.94
CA PHE A 113 0.58 -8.63 -2.23
C PHE A 113 0.84 -7.47 -3.21
N ASP A 114 2.10 -7.03 -3.28
CA ASP A 114 2.59 -5.90 -4.06
C ASP A 114 3.87 -6.27 -4.85
N ASP A 115 4.04 -7.55 -5.08
CA ASP A 115 5.11 -8.15 -5.87
C ASP A 115 4.52 -8.71 -7.17
N PRO A 116 4.75 -8.07 -8.32
CA PRO A 116 4.17 -8.50 -9.59
C PRO A 116 4.81 -9.73 -10.18
N GLU A 117 6.12 -9.96 -9.95
CA GLU A 117 6.77 -11.19 -10.41
C GLU A 117 6.13 -12.40 -9.71
N LEU A 118 5.90 -12.28 -8.39
CA LEU A 118 5.16 -13.29 -7.65
C LEU A 118 3.72 -13.42 -8.17
N ALA A 119 3.04 -12.30 -8.41
CA ALA A 119 1.67 -12.32 -8.91
C ALA A 119 1.57 -12.99 -10.28
N GLU A 120 2.44 -12.66 -11.21
CA GLU A 120 2.49 -13.26 -12.54
C GLU A 120 2.72 -14.78 -12.46
N LYS A 121 3.65 -15.20 -11.61
CA LYS A 121 3.93 -16.61 -11.35
C LYS A 121 2.70 -17.36 -10.83
N GLU A 122 2.00 -16.80 -9.84
CA GLU A 122 0.86 -17.46 -9.22
C GLU A 122 -0.39 -17.45 -10.12
N ILE A 123 -0.56 -16.42 -10.94
CA ILE A 123 -1.58 -16.35 -12.00
C ILE A 123 -1.27 -17.39 -13.08
N ALA A 124 -0.04 -17.46 -13.56
CA ALA A 124 0.37 -18.46 -14.56
C ALA A 124 0.22 -19.90 -14.05
N ALA A 125 0.37 -20.12 -12.76
CA ALA A 125 0.13 -21.40 -12.10
C ALA A 125 -1.36 -21.72 -11.89
N GLY A 126 -2.28 -20.81 -12.23
CA GLY A 126 -3.73 -20.99 -12.07
C GLY A 126 -4.23 -20.94 -10.63
N LYS A 127 -3.45 -20.36 -9.70
CA LYS A 127 -3.79 -20.30 -8.29
C LYS A 127 -4.72 -19.12 -7.94
N ILE A 128 -4.61 -18.06 -8.69
CA ILE A 128 -5.46 -16.85 -8.62
C ILE A 128 -5.64 -16.31 -10.04
N ASP A 129 -6.56 -15.40 -10.25
CA ASP A 129 -6.75 -14.73 -11.54
C ASP A 129 -6.20 -13.31 -11.54
N MET A 130 -6.18 -12.63 -10.38
CA MET A 130 -5.72 -11.25 -10.27
C MET A 130 -5.08 -10.97 -8.91
N MET A 131 -4.13 -10.04 -8.90
CA MET A 131 -3.58 -9.45 -7.69
C MET A 131 -4.41 -8.24 -7.26
N GLY A 132 -4.86 -8.22 -6.01
CA GLY A 132 -5.60 -7.10 -5.40
C GLY A 132 -4.66 -6.13 -4.68
N MET A 133 -4.64 -4.87 -5.13
CA MET A 133 -3.81 -3.83 -4.52
C MET A 133 -4.66 -2.65 -4.04
N GLY A 134 -4.63 -2.36 -2.74
CA GLY A 134 -5.23 -1.14 -2.16
C GLY A 134 -4.16 -0.13 -1.76
N ARG A 135 -3.51 -0.37 -0.64
CA ARG A 135 -2.50 0.54 -0.05
C ARG A 135 -1.29 0.85 -0.95
N PRO A 136 -0.76 -0.09 -1.75
CA PRO A 136 0.29 0.23 -2.71
C PRO A 136 -0.10 1.33 -3.69
N LEU A 137 -1.36 1.36 -4.17
CA LEU A 137 -1.88 2.39 -5.06
C LEU A 137 -2.09 3.75 -4.36
N LEU A 138 -2.27 3.78 -3.03
CA LEU A 138 -2.24 5.03 -2.27
C LEU A 138 -0.83 5.62 -2.18
N ALA A 139 0.19 4.76 -2.03
CA ALA A 139 1.59 5.17 -2.00
C ALA A 139 2.06 5.61 -3.39
N ASP A 140 1.68 4.87 -4.43
CA ASP A 140 2.02 5.16 -5.82
C ASP A 140 0.83 4.86 -6.75
N PRO A 141 0.03 5.86 -7.14
CA PRO A 141 -1.13 5.65 -8.00
C PRO A 141 -0.76 5.21 -9.43
N ASP A 142 0.49 5.42 -9.85
CA ASP A 142 1.00 5.05 -11.17
C ASP A 142 1.69 3.67 -11.19
N LEU A 143 1.60 2.92 -10.10
CA LEU A 143 2.27 1.64 -9.90
C LEU A 143 2.06 0.67 -11.07
N ALA A 144 0.82 0.46 -11.48
CA ALA A 144 0.50 -0.49 -12.56
C ALA A 144 1.12 -0.10 -13.91
N ASN A 145 1.13 1.22 -14.24
CA ASN A 145 1.78 1.72 -15.45
C ASN A 145 3.30 1.54 -15.37
N LYS A 146 3.91 1.85 -14.23
CA LYS A 146 5.35 1.66 -14.02
C LYS A 146 5.77 0.22 -14.20
N PHE A 147 4.96 -0.71 -13.73
CA PHE A 147 5.16 -2.13 -13.99
C PHE A 147 5.14 -2.47 -15.47
N LYS A 148 4.05 -2.09 -16.14
CA LYS A 148 3.89 -2.31 -17.58
C LYS A 148 5.04 -1.75 -18.41
N GLU A 149 5.71 -0.71 -17.92
CA GLU A 149 6.80 -0.02 -18.58
C GLU A 149 8.19 -0.50 -18.14
N GLY A 150 8.30 -1.50 -17.26
CA GLY A 150 9.56 -2.01 -16.71
C GLY A 150 10.31 -0.99 -15.84
N ARG A 151 9.56 -0.16 -15.09
CA ARG A 151 10.08 0.90 -14.21
C ARG A 151 9.80 0.60 -12.74
N GLU A 152 10.02 -0.63 -12.30
CA GLU A 152 9.74 -1.08 -10.94
C GLU A 152 10.49 -0.29 -9.88
N ASP A 153 11.74 0.10 -10.18
CA ASP A 153 12.58 0.92 -9.30
C ASP A 153 12.04 2.35 -9.07
N ASP A 154 11.09 2.80 -9.90
CA ASP A 154 10.41 4.08 -9.75
C ASP A 154 9.16 4.00 -8.87
N ILE A 155 8.74 2.80 -8.50
CA ILE A 155 7.55 2.60 -7.67
C ILE A 155 7.87 2.96 -6.23
N ARG A 156 7.10 3.91 -5.67
CA ARG A 156 7.13 4.22 -4.24
C ARG A 156 6.45 3.10 -3.47
N PRO A 157 7.19 2.29 -2.69
CA PRO A 157 6.59 1.13 -2.02
C PRO A 157 5.69 1.57 -0.85
N CYS A 158 4.62 0.83 -0.63
CA CYS A 158 3.87 0.90 0.63
C CYS A 158 4.66 0.18 1.73
N ILE A 159 4.88 0.84 2.87
CA ILE A 159 5.58 0.24 4.03
C ILE A 159 4.63 -0.39 5.07
N SER A 160 3.37 -0.57 4.72
CA SER A 160 2.37 -1.18 5.59
C SER A 160 2.26 -0.58 7.00
N CYS A 161 2.50 0.74 7.12
CA CYS A 161 2.51 1.48 8.40
C CYS A 161 1.11 1.81 8.94
N HIS A 162 0.07 1.74 8.12
CA HIS A 162 -1.32 2.10 8.41
C HIS A 162 -1.57 3.55 8.85
N PHE A 163 -0.55 4.37 9.04
CA PHE A 163 -0.65 5.68 9.70
C PHE A 163 -1.52 6.68 8.91
N GLY A 164 -1.31 6.81 7.61
CA GLY A 164 -2.03 7.77 6.77
C GLY A 164 -3.36 7.22 6.20
N CYS A 165 -3.50 5.91 6.10
CA CYS A 165 -4.69 5.26 5.56
C CYS A 165 -5.61 4.75 6.69
N LEU A 166 -5.41 3.52 7.16
CA LEU A 166 -6.31 2.88 8.12
C LEU A 166 -6.51 3.68 9.42
N ALA A 167 -5.44 4.20 10.01
CA ALA A 167 -5.55 4.93 11.27
C ALA A 167 -6.38 6.22 11.17
N ARG A 168 -6.45 6.84 9.99
CA ARG A 168 -7.27 8.05 9.80
C ARG A 168 -8.77 7.77 9.80
N ILE A 169 -9.19 6.59 9.38
CA ILE A 169 -10.60 6.16 9.44
C ILE A 169 -11.11 6.18 10.89
N PHE A 170 -10.24 5.85 11.85
CA PHE A 170 -10.56 5.84 13.28
C PHE A 170 -10.38 7.21 13.96
N GLN A 171 -9.86 8.22 13.27
CA GLN A 171 -9.75 9.58 13.77
C GLN A 171 -11.06 10.34 13.48
N VAL A 172 -12.04 10.15 14.35
CA VAL A 172 -13.35 10.80 14.22
C VAL A 172 -13.29 12.20 14.81
N ASP A 173 -13.74 13.19 14.04
CA ASP A 173 -14.03 14.53 14.56
C ASP A 173 -15.32 14.47 15.38
N MET A 174 -15.21 14.64 16.69
CA MET A 174 -16.35 14.54 17.62
C MET A 174 -17.43 15.61 17.40
N LYS A 175 -17.12 16.69 16.68
CA LYS A 175 -18.09 17.74 16.37
C LYS A 175 -18.92 17.42 15.13
N THR A 176 -18.27 16.88 14.11
CA THR A 176 -18.91 16.57 12.83
C THR A 176 -19.32 15.11 12.72
N MET A 177 -18.86 14.24 13.64
CA MET A 177 -19.01 12.79 13.61
C MET A 177 -18.51 12.17 12.29
N SER A 178 -17.59 12.82 11.60
CA SER A 178 -16.98 12.35 10.37
C SER A 178 -15.54 11.86 10.61
N SER A 179 -15.15 10.82 9.90
CA SER A 179 -13.76 10.38 9.84
C SER A 179 -12.91 11.38 9.06
N LYS A 180 -11.62 11.40 9.34
CA LYS A 180 -10.68 12.15 8.49
C LYS A 180 -10.52 11.47 7.13
N ASP A 181 -10.35 12.27 6.09
CA ASP A 181 -10.09 11.76 4.75
C ASP A 181 -8.85 10.87 4.72
N ILE A 182 -8.89 9.86 3.86
CA ILE A 182 -7.76 8.96 3.65
C ILE A 182 -6.54 9.74 3.13
N SER A 183 -5.37 9.36 3.58
CA SER A 183 -4.09 9.89 3.11
C SER A 183 -3.03 8.78 3.11
N CYS A 184 -1.82 9.12 2.71
CA CYS A 184 -0.66 8.21 2.82
C CYS A 184 0.49 8.93 3.52
N ALA A 185 1.15 8.26 4.47
CA ALA A 185 2.31 8.81 5.16
C ALA A 185 3.50 9.06 4.22
N LEU A 186 3.55 8.37 3.09
CA LEU A 186 4.63 8.44 2.11
C LEU A 186 4.29 9.29 0.89
N ASN A 187 3.01 9.43 0.57
CA ASN A 187 2.54 10.18 -0.56
C ASN A 187 1.67 11.35 -0.09
N PRO A 188 2.24 12.55 0.06
CA PRO A 188 1.50 13.73 0.51
C PRO A 188 0.34 14.13 -0.41
N ARG A 189 0.38 13.67 -1.66
CA ARG A 189 -0.67 13.94 -2.66
C ARG A 189 -1.89 13.05 -2.52
N CYS A 190 -1.79 11.92 -1.83
CA CYS A 190 -2.88 10.98 -1.66
C CYS A 190 -4.11 11.66 -1.02
N GLY A 191 -5.23 11.70 -1.76
CA GLY A 191 -6.44 12.42 -1.38
C GLY A 191 -6.37 13.94 -1.53
N MET A 192 -5.25 14.49 -2.03
CA MET A 192 -5.00 15.91 -2.21
C MET A 192 -4.43 16.23 -3.60
N GLU A 193 -4.70 15.39 -4.58
CA GLU A 193 -4.10 15.44 -5.92
C GLU A 193 -4.36 16.77 -6.62
N ASN A 194 -5.54 17.34 -6.43
CA ASN A 194 -5.91 18.63 -7.03
C ASN A 194 -5.22 19.82 -6.35
N HIS A 195 -4.72 19.66 -5.12
CA HIS A 195 -4.08 20.74 -4.35
C HIS A 195 -2.55 20.69 -4.41
N TYR A 196 -1.98 19.49 -4.46
CA TYR A 196 -0.53 19.27 -4.39
C TYR A 196 0.07 18.79 -5.72
N ASN A 197 -0.35 19.40 -6.83
CA ASN A 197 0.26 19.11 -8.12
C ASN A 197 1.72 19.60 -8.14
N ILE A 198 2.62 18.73 -8.57
CA ILE A 198 4.03 19.07 -8.80
C ILE A 198 4.14 19.67 -10.19
N THR A 199 3.99 21.00 -10.28
CA THR A 199 4.17 21.77 -11.51
C THR A 199 5.50 22.50 -11.49
N LYS A 200 6.04 22.83 -12.68
CA LYS A 200 7.23 23.66 -12.79
C LYS A 200 6.99 25.01 -12.13
N ALA A 201 8.01 25.52 -11.45
CA ALA A 201 7.95 26.85 -10.81
C ALA A 201 8.12 27.95 -11.86
N ASP A 202 7.40 29.06 -11.70
CA ASP A 202 7.53 30.24 -12.59
C ASP A 202 8.91 30.89 -12.47
N VAL A 203 9.49 30.85 -11.27
CA VAL A 203 10.83 31.39 -10.98
C VAL A 203 11.71 30.28 -10.42
N ILE A 204 12.78 29.96 -11.13
CA ILE A 204 13.79 29.00 -10.68
C ILE A 204 14.61 29.63 -9.56
N LYS A 205 14.74 28.89 -8.46
CA LYS A 205 15.50 29.30 -7.27
C LYS A 205 16.63 28.32 -7.00
N LYS A 206 17.64 28.82 -6.31
CA LYS A 206 18.68 27.99 -5.70
C LYS A 206 18.25 27.66 -4.26
N VAL A 207 18.03 26.39 -3.99
CA VAL A 207 17.46 25.89 -2.74
C VAL A 207 18.50 25.07 -1.99
N ALA A 208 18.72 25.38 -0.71
CA ALA A 208 19.42 24.47 0.19
C ALA A 208 18.41 23.67 1.02
N VAL A 209 18.62 22.36 1.07
CA VAL A 209 17.90 21.47 1.99
C VAL A 209 18.89 20.95 3.00
N VAL A 210 18.57 21.10 4.30
CA VAL A 210 19.48 20.74 5.39
C VAL A 210 19.02 19.46 6.06
N GLY A 211 19.81 18.39 5.90
CA GLY A 211 19.56 17.06 6.43
C GLY A 211 19.01 16.08 5.39
N GLY A 212 19.75 14.99 5.16
CA GLY A 212 19.45 13.94 4.19
C GLY A 212 18.52 12.83 4.72
N GLY A 213 17.71 13.10 5.75
CA GLY A 213 16.66 12.19 6.22
C GLY A 213 15.47 12.15 5.25
N ILE A 214 14.45 11.33 5.55
CA ILE A 214 13.26 11.15 4.67
C ILE A 214 12.59 12.47 4.32
N ALA A 215 12.38 13.36 5.29
CA ALA A 215 11.75 14.65 5.05
C ALA A 215 12.61 15.55 4.13
N GLY A 216 13.92 15.59 4.35
CA GLY A 216 14.84 16.36 3.49
C GLY A 216 14.92 15.80 2.08
N MET A 217 14.97 14.48 1.94
CA MET A 217 14.95 13.84 0.61
C MET A 217 13.65 14.15 -0.14
N GLU A 218 12.48 14.09 0.52
CA GLU A 218 11.22 14.44 -0.15
C GLU A 218 11.18 15.93 -0.53
N ALA A 219 11.61 16.83 0.35
CA ALA A 219 11.68 18.26 0.06
C ALA A 219 12.63 18.55 -1.13
N ALA A 220 13.81 17.98 -1.13
CA ALA A 220 14.79 18.12 -2.21
C ALA A 220 14.27 17.57 -3.55
N ARG A 221 13.66 16.36 -3.52
CA ARG A 221 13.06 15.73 -4.70
C ARG A 221 11.96 16.61 -5.31
N VAL A 222 11.02 17.08 -4.49
CA VAL A 222 9.91 17.92 -4.97
C VAL A 222 10.41 19.27 -5.49
N ALA A 223 11.35 19.90 -4.80
CA ALA A 223 11.96 21.15 -5.28
C ALA A 223 12.65 20.96 -6.65
N ALA A 224 13.43 19.89 -6.82
CA ALA A 224 14.10 19.57 -8.08
C ALA A 224 13.08 19.25 -9.19
N LEU A 225 12.04 18.46 -8.91
CA LEU A 225 10.98 18.18 -9.87
C LEU A 225 10.25 19.46 -10.32
N ARG A 226 10.14 20.44 -9.46
CA ARG A 226 9.61 21.77 -9.81
C ARG A 226 10.58 22.63 -10.60
N GLY A 227 11.82 22.18 -10.81
CA GLY A 227 12.82 22.82 -11.65
C GLY A 227 13.82 23.70 -10.90
N HIS A 228 13.78 23.73 -9.56
CA HIS A 228 14.76 24.45 -8.78
C HIS A 228 16.14 23.80 -8.82
N SER A 229 17.21 24.59 -8.65
CA SER A 229 18.57 24.07 -8.38
C SER A 229 18.67 23.72 -6.89
N VAL A 230 18.94 22.45 -6.58
CA VAL A 230 18.86 21.97 -5.19
C VAL A 230 20.19 21.40 -4.72
N ASP A 231 20.70 21.94 -3.62
CA ASP A 231 21.79 21.37 -2.83
C ASP A 231 21.19 20.73 -1.55
N LEU A 232 21.45 19.44 -1.34
CA LEU A 232 21.05 18.69 -0.15
C LEU A 232 22.30 18.46 0.74
N TYR A 233 22.30 19.06 1.90
CA TYR A 233 23.38 18.94 2.87
C TYR A 233 23.15 17.78 3.83
N GLU A 234 24.11 16.89 3.93
CA GLU A 234 24.09 15.76 4.87
C GLU A 234 25.43 15.70 5.62
N LYS A 235 25.37 15.78 6.95
CA LYS A 235 26.57 15.79 7.80
C LYS A 235 27.31 14.44 7.86
N THR A 236 26.60 13.35 7.51
CA THR A 236 27.17 12.00 7.44
C THR A 236 27.52 11.62 6.00
N ASP A 237 28.03 10.43 5.83
CA ASP A 237 28.38 9.86 4.53
C ASP A 237 27.21 9.17 3.81
N ARG A 238 25.99 9.20 4.40
CA ARG A 238 24.83 8.48 3.86
C ARG A 238 23.49 9.20 4.03
N LEU A 239 22.60 9.03 3.05
CA LEU A 239 21.20 9.46 3.13
C LEU A 239 20.38 8.50 3.99
N GLY A 240 19.26 9.00 4.53
CA GLY A 240 18.26 8.24 5.27
C GLY A 240 18.11 8.66 6.72
N GLY A 241 19.11 9.32 7.32
CA GLY A 241 19.06 9.73 8.73
C GLY A 241 18.71 8.56 9.62
N VAL A 242 17.90 8.78 10.65
CA VAL A 242 17.45 7.75 11.62
C VAL A 242 16.59 6.64 10.98
N PHE A 243 16.15 6.81 9.75
CA PHE A 243 15.36 5.79 9.06
C PHE A 243 16.23 4.57 8.68
N ASN A 244 17.56 4.74 8.56
CA ASN A 244 18.48 3.63 8.36
C ASN A 244 18.40 2.65 9.54
N GLU A 245 18.45 3.15 10.76
CA GLU A 245 18.36 2.35 11.98
C GLU A 245 16.93 1.78 12.16
N ALA A 246 15.90 2.58 11.87
CA ALA A 246 14.52 2.14 11.96
C ALA A 246 14.19 0.98 11.01
N SER A 247 14.86 0.89 9.86
CA SER A 247 14.68 -0.15 8.84
C SER A 247 15.54 -1.40 9.05
N ALA A 248 16.32 -1.48 10.13
CA ALA A 248 17.32 -2.54 10.33
C ALA A 248 16.72 -3.92 10.67
N PHE A 249 15.49 -3.98 11.18
CA PHE A 249 14.83 -5.25 11.49
C PHE A 249 14.47 -6.03 10.22
N ASP A 250 14.62 -7.35 10.25
CA ASP A 250 14.39 -8.22 9.09
C ASP A 250 13.00 -8.05 8.46
N PHE A 251 11.95 -7.97 9.29
CA PHE A 251 10.58 -7.79 8.83
C PHE A 251 10.29 -6.40 8.21
N LYS A 252 11.23 -5.46 8.26
CA LYS A 252 11.13 -4.11 7.72
C LYS A 252 11.74 -3.95 6.33
N ASP A 253 11.59 -4.95 5.50
CA ASP A 253 12.06 -4.94 4.13
C ASP A 253 11.47 -3.79 3.30
N ASP A 254 10.18 -3.51 3.46
CA ASP A 254 9.51 -2.40 2.78
C ASP A 254 10.10 -1.03 3.14
N ASP A 255 10.58 -0.86 4.39
CA ASP A 255 11.26 0.38 4.81
C ASP A 255 12.59 0.54 4.08
N ARG A 256 13.35 -0.55 3.88
CA ARG A 256 14.61 -0.54 3.10
C ARG A 256 14.35 -0.26 1.61
N ARG A 257 13.28 -0.83 1.03
CA ARG A 257 12.84 -0.53 -0.34
C ARG A 257 12.49 0.94 -0.50
N LEU A 258 11.79 1.54 0.48
CA LEU A 258 11.48 2.97 0.47
C LEU A 258 12.74 3.83 0.51
N LEU A 259 13.71 3.46 1.34
CA LEU A 259 14.98 4.18 1.42
C LEU A 259 15.77 4.11 0.10
N ALA A 260 15.79 2.93 -0.53
CA ALA A 260 16.40 2.74 -1.85
C ALA A 260 15.70 3.60 -2.91
N TRP A 261 14.37 3.62 -2.90
CA TRP A 261 13.57 4.46 -3.78
C TRP A 261 13.92 5.95 -3.62
N TYR A 262 13.98 6.47 -2.40
CA TYR A 262 14.37 7.87 -2.17
C TYR A 262 15.76 8.19 -2.69
N LYS A 263 16.74 7.33 -2.44
CA LYS A 263 18.11 7.50 -2.93
C LYS A 263 18.15 7.57 -4.46
N LYS A 264 17.41 6.70 -5.14
CA LYS A 264 17.26 6.73 -6.60
C LYS A 264 16.60 8.02 -7.06
N GLN A 265 15.47 8.41 -6.46
CA GLN A 265 14.73 9.62 -6.85
C GLN A 265 15.54 10.90 -6.66
N ILE A 266 16.35 11.00 -5.63
CA ILE A 266 17.28 12.12 -5.41
C ILE A 266 18.32 12.21 -6.53
N LYS A 267 18.88 11.06 -6.92
CA LYS A 267 19.85 10.97 -8.02
C LYS A 267 19.21 11.34 -9.36
N ASP A 268 18.06 10.76 -9.68
CA ASP A 268 17.37 10.95 -10.96
C ASP A 268 16.83 12.38 -11.13
N ALA A 269 16.44 13.01 -10.03
CA ALA A 269 16.04 14.41 -10.01
C ALA A 269 17.22 15.41 -10.14
N GLY A 270 18.47 14.94 -10.16
CA GLY A 270 19.65 15.76 -10.29
C GLY A 270 19.95 16.64 -9.06
N VAL A 271 19.53 16.20 -7.86
CA VAL A 271 19.86 16.89 -6.61
C VAL A 271 21.34 16.75 -6.31
N ASN A 272 22.01 17.86 -6.04
CA ASN A 272 23.42 17.89 -5.65
C ASN A 272 23.55 17.56 -4.14
N VAL A 273 23.96 16.35 -3.82
CA VAL A 273 24.12 15.91 -2.43
C VAL A 273 25.53 16.22 -1.93
N LYS A 274 25.61 16.97 -0.83
CA LYS A 274 26.85 17.32 -0.15
C LYS A 274 27.00 16.47 1.13
N PHE A 275 27.63 15.32 0.98
CA PHE A 275 27.95 14.45 2.09
C PHE A 275 29.07 14.99 2.98
N ASN A 276 29.15 14.51 4.23
CA ASN A 276 30.13 14.90 5.22
C ASN A 276 30.22 16.44 5.38
N THR A 277 29.08 17.13 5.16
CA THR A 277 29.04 18.58 5.11
C THR A 277 27.92 19.10 6.00
N GLU A 278 28.28 19.76 7.09
CA GLU A 278 27.35 20.45 7.96
C GLU A 278 27.02 21.84 7.36
N PHE A 279 25.72 22.13 7.22
CA PHE A 279 25.25 23.45 6.76
C PHE A 279 25.53 24.51 7.85
N LYS A 280 26.16 25.60 7.47
CA LYS A 280 26.46 26.74 8.37
C LYS A 280 25.53 27.90 8.09
N VAL A 281 25.30 28.72 9.08
CA VAL A 281 24.43 29.92 8.96
C VAL A 281 24.92 30.85 7.85
N GLU A 282 26.23 30.97 7.67
CA GLU A 282 26.87 31.79 6.65
C GLU A 282 26.56 31.30 5.24
N ASP A 283 26.35 29.97 5.06
CA ASP A 283 26.03 29.36 3.76
C ASP A 283 24.68 29.86 3.22
N LYS A 284 23.78 30.31 4.11
CA LYS A 284 22.46 30.84 3.74
C LYS A 284 22.53 31.94 2.68
N ALA A 285 23.57 32.77 2.70
CA ALA A 285 23.74 33.86 1.74
C ALA A 285 23.89 33.39 0.28
N ASN A 286 24.19 32.11 0.07
CA ASN A 286 24.38 31.49 -1.24
C ASN A 286 23.08 30.95 -1.86
N TYR A 287 21.95 31.06 -1.19
CA TYR A 287 20.69 30.43 -1.56
C TYR A 287 19.52 31.41 -1.48
N ASP A 288 18.54 31.23 -2.37
CA ASP A 288 17.29 32.00 -2.34
C ASP A 288 16.34 31.47 -1.24
N VAL A 289 16.46 30.15 -0.90
CA VAL A 289 15.62 29.46 0.09
C VAL A 289 16.46 28.42 0.82
N VAL A 290 16.24 28.33 2.13
CA VAL A 290 16.78 27.24 2.98
C VAL A 290 15.62 26.57 3.73
#